data_275bfcc4c2ee81bd020f282b9373c789
#
_entry.id   275bfcc4c2ee81bd020f282b9373c789
#
_cell.length_a   1.000
_cell.length_b   1.000
_cell.length_c   1.000
_cell.angle_alpha   90.00
_cell.angle_beta   90.00
_cell.angle_gamma   90.00
#
_symmetry.space_group_name_H-M   'P 1'
#
loop_
_entity.id
_entity.type
_entity.pdbx_description
1 polymer ?
#
loop_
_entity_poly.entity_id
_entity_poly.type
_entity_poly.pdbx_seq_one_letter_code
_entity_poly.pdbx_strand_id
1 'polypeptide(L)'
;METSKEVGNKVSKHITVVTTFHPAGLSKYGQRMIDSFALNIDKRIKLLVYAEDCKPNNPDPSRIEILDAKAALPKLNAFKSTWGHVPKANGDITNEPQRHTRKDWMKKFKWDAVRFANKTYAVYDAVQRSKDWCVWMDADTYVHSQWTYEDFAAQLPDNSWITYVGRGKGSQT
;
A
#
# COMPACT_ATOMS: atom_id res chain seq x y z
N MET A 1 -36.26 33.64 13.54
CA MET A 1 -34.82 33.57 13.74
C MET A 1 -34.34 32.29 13.08
N GLU A 2 -33.95 32.40 11.80
CA GLU A 2 -33.39 31.27 11.08
C GLU A 2 -31.88 31.21 11.39
N THR A 3 -31.45 30.13 11.99
CA THR A 3 -30.04 29.85 12.21
C THR A 3 -29.42 29.38 10.90
N SER A 4 -28.68 30.27 10.25
CA SER A 4 -27.82 29.95 9.12
C SER A 4 -26.81 28.87 9.58
N LYS A 5 -26.99 27.63 9.09
CA LYS A 5 -25.93 26.62 9.17
C LYS A 5 -24.77 27.08 8.32
N GLU A 6 -23.67 27.47 8.94
CA GLU A 6 -22.40 27.63 8.27
C GLU A 6 -22.04 26.29 7.59
N VAL A 7 -22.17 26.28 6.29
CA VAL A 7 -21.58 25.22 5.43
C VAL A 7 -20.08 25.48 5.43
N GLY A 8 -19.39 24.94 6.41
CA GLY A 8 -17.95 24.95 6.46
C GLY A 8 -17.42 24.35 5.17
N ASN A 9 -16.65 25.13 4.41
CA ASN A 9 -16.00 24.73 3.17
C ASN A 9 -15.00 23.60 3.49
N LYS A 10 -15.46 22.34 3.39
CA LYS A 10 -14.65 21.16 3.70
C LYS A 10 -13.55 21.11 2.65
N VAL A 11 -12.34 21.47 3.02
CA VAL A 11 -11.15 21.42 2.14
C VAL A 11 -11.04 20.00 1.57
N SER A 12 -11.01 19.91 0.25
CA SER A 12 -10.89 18.63 -0.45
C SER A 12 -9.50 18.03 -0.17
N LYS A 13 -9.46 16.84 0.42
CA LYS A 13 -8.22 16.10 0.72
C LYS A 13 -7.66 15.48 -0.57
N HIS A 14 -6.35 15.59 -0.79
CA HIS A 14 -5.69 14.82 -1.84
C HIS A 14 -5.36 13.44 -1.30
N ILE A 15 -5.88 12.40 -1.93
CA ILE A 15 -5.71 11.02 -1.52
C ILE A 15 -4.88 10.29 -2.57
N THR A 16 -3.77 9.71 -2.15
CA THR A 16 -2.90 8.88 -2.97
C THR A 16 -2.82 7.49 -2.37
N VAL A 17 -3.29 6.49 -3.10
CA VAL A 17 -3.13 5.08 -2.75
C VAL A 17 -1.78 4.60 -3.25
N VAL A 18 -1.10 3.76 -2.47
CA VAL A 18 0.21 3.19 -2.83
C VAL A 18 0.23 1.68 -2.68
N THR A 19 0.86 1.02 -3.62
CA THR A 19 1.09 -0.42 -3.60
C THR A 19 2.43 -0.79 -4.23
N THR A 20 2.89 -2.03 -4.01
CA THR A 20 4.07 -2.59 -4.66
C THR A 20 3.89 -4.08 -4.90
N PHE A 21 4.51 -4.60 -5.96
CA PHE A 21 4.57 -6.02 -6.26
C PHE A 21 5.73 -6.35 -7.22
N HIS A 22 6.09 -7.62 -7.24
CA HIS A 22 7.11 -8.22 -8.09
C HIS A 22 6.46 -9.06 -9.21
N PRO A 23 7.20 -9.64 -10.19
CA PRO A 23 6.62 -10.34 -11.35
C PRO A 23 5.59 -11.42 -11.00
N ALA A 24 5.89 -12.27 -10.01
CA ALA A 24 4.93 -13.30 -9.59
C ALA A 24 3.69 -12.71 -8.89
N GLY A 25 3.81 -11.55 -8.24
CA GLY A 25 2.68 -10.80 -7.69
C GLY A 25 1.84 -10.16 -8.79
N LEU A 26 2.47 -9.60 -9.83
CA LEU A 26 1.76 -9.03 -10.98
C LEU A 26 0.81 -10.07 -11.61
N SER A 27 1.32 -11.27 -11.91
CA SER A 27 0.53 -12.32 -12.57
C SER A 27 -0.59 -12.89 -11.70
N LYS A 28 -0.39 -12.93 -10.37
CA LYS A 28 -1.36 -13.54 -9.45
C LYS A 28 -2.47 -12.58 -9.02
N TYR A 29 -2.16 -11.31 -8.80
CA TYR A 29 -3.10 -10.35 -8.20
C TYR A 29 -2.87 -8.89 -8.60
N GLY A 30 -1.62 -8.47 -8.90
CA GLY A 30 -1.29 -7.06 -9.07
C GLY A 30 -2.01 -6.38 -10.23
N GLN A 31 -2.17 -7.07 -11.38
CA GLN A 31 -2.93 -6.50 -12.50
C GLN A 31 -4.41 -6.35 -12.13
N ARG A 32 -5.00 -7.36 -11.49
CA ARG A 32 -6.40 -7.30 -11.04
C ARG A 32 -6.64 -6.16 -10.03
N MET A 33 -5.66 -5.91 -9.15
CA MET A 33 -5.72 -4.77 -8.22
C MET A 33 -5.79 -3.44 -8.99
N ILE A 34 -4.91 -3.22 -9.97
CA ILE A 34 -4.89 -2.00 -10.79
C ILE A 34 -6.19 -1.84 -11.57
N ASP A 35 -6.66 -2.90 -12.23
CA ASP A 35 -7.87 -2.87 -13.05
C ASP A 35 -9.12 -2.58 -12.20
N SER A 36 -9.22 -3.22 -11.02
CA SER A 36 -10.34 -3.00 -10.10
C SER A 36 -10.31 -1.62 -9.47
N PHE A 37 -9.12 -1.08 -9.20
CA PHE A 37 -8.96 0.31 -8.76
C PHE A 37 -9.44 1.29 -9.83
N ALA A 38 -9.00 1.10 -11.08
CA ALA A 38 -9.38 1.95 -12.20
C ALA A 38 -10.90 1.96 -12.44
N LEU A 39 -11.55 0.80 -12.27
CA LEU A 39 -12.97 0.61 -12.49
C LEU A 39 -13.83 1.19 -11.34
N ASN A 40 -13.42 0.96 -10.10
CA ASN A 40 -14.31 1.10 -8.94
C ASN A 40 -13.95 2.23 -7.98
N ILE A 41 -12.75 2.82 -8.05
CA ILE A 41 -12.37 3.93 -7.19
C ILE A 41 -12.59 5.27 -7.90
N ASP A 42 -13.13 6.25 -7.16
CA ASP A 42 -13.37 7.61 -7.65
C ASP A 42 -12.14 8.21 -8.33
N LYS A 43 -12.35 8.88 -9.46
CA LYS A 43 -11.28 9.43 -10.31
C LYS A 43 -10.43 10.52 -9.64
N ARG A 44 -10.90 11.12 -8.56
CA ARG A 44 -10.16 12.13 -7.76
C ARG A 44 -9.04 11.48 -6.93
N ILE A 45 -9.04 10.16 -6.76
CA ILE A 45 -8.06 9.41 -5.98
C ILE A 45 -6.97 8.87 -6.92
N LYS A 46 -5.72 9.12 -6.56
CA LYS A 46 -4.55 8.66 -7.33
C LYS A 46 -4.06 7.29 -6.86
N LEU A 47 -3.38 6.56 -7.73
CA LEU A 47 -2.67 5.32 -7.42
C LEU A 47 -1.20 5.43 -7.83
N LEU A 48 -0.30 5.17 -6.91
CA LEU A 48 1.13 4.94 -7.17
C LEU A 48 1.43 3.45 -7.07
N VAL A 49 1.98 2.89 -8.12
CA VAL A 49 2.39 1.48 -8.20
C VAL A 49 3.91 1.42 -8.32
N TYR A 50 4.59 0.83 -7.33
CA TYR A 50 6.00 0.54 -7.43
C TYR A 50 6.17 -0.90 -7.95
N ALA A 51 6.41 -1.01 -9.25
CA ALA A 51 6.57 -2.29 -9.94
C ALA A 51 8.05 -2.73 -9.87
N GLU A 52 8.31 -3.88 -9.22
CA GLU A 52 9.64 -4.45 -9.10
C GLU A 52 9.88 -5.42 -10.27
N ASP A 53 10.81 -5.08 -11.16
CA ASP A 53 11.20 -5.90 -12.32
C ASP A 53 10.01 -6.44 -13.16
N CYS A 54 8.93 -5.68 -13.26
CA CYS A 54 7.75 -6.04 -14.05
C CYS A 54 7.06 -4.81 -14.65
N LYS A 55 6.23 -5.05 -15.69
CA LYS A 55 5.53 -3.99 -16.42
C LYS A 55 4.03 -4.29 -16.43
N PRO A 56 3.27 -3.80 -15.44
CA PRO A 56 1.82 -3.91 -15.45
C PRO A 56 1.21 -3.04 -16.55
N ASN A 57 0.02 -3.45 -17.02
CA ASN A 57 -0.80 -2.59 -17.86
C ASN A 57 -1.40 -1.44 -17.04
N ASN A 58 -1.44 -0.24 -17.63
CA ASN A 58 -2.04 0.93 -17.00
C ASN A 58 -3.33 1.33 -17.71
N PRO A 59 -4.50 1.00 -17.15
CA PRO A 59 -5.79 1.30 -17.75
C PRO A 59 -6.20 2.77 -17.62
N ASP A 60 -5.57 3.56 -16.75
CA ASP A 60 -5.91 4.96 -16.52
C ASP A 60 -4.67 5.81 -16.19
N PRO A 61 -3.84 6.17 -17.20
CA PRO A 61 -2.62 6.95 -16.98
C PRO A 61 -2.84 8.36 -16.42
N SER A 62 -4.08 8.85 -16.41
CA SER A 62 -4.39 10.19 -15.89
C SER A 62 -4.26 10.29 -14.36
N ARG A 63 -4.40 9.17 -13.64
CA ARG A 63 -4.35 9.11 -12.19
C ARG A 63 -3.62 7.89 -11.61
N ILE A 64 -3.24 6.93 -12.45
CA ILE A 64 -2.42 5.79 -12.06
C ILE A 64 -1.02 6.02 -12.60
N GLU A 65 -0.05 6.09 -11.69
CA GLU A 65 1.37 6.23 -12.03
C GLU A 65 2.07 4.91 -11.70
N ILE A 66 2.72 4.32 -12.70
CA ILE A 66 3.53 3.10 -12.54
C ILE A 66 4.99 3.49 -12.57
N LEU A 67 5.67 3.25 -11.45
CA LEU A 67 7.07 3.53 -11.24
C LEU A 67 7.87 2.24 -11.29
N ASP A 68 9.01 2.27 -11.97
CA ASP A 68 10.04 1.24 -11.78
C ASP A 68 10.59 1.36 -10.35
N ALA A 69 10.30 0.37 -9.51
CA ALA A 69 10.71 0.37 -8.11
C ALA A 69 12.23 0.48 -7.94
N LYS A 70 13.00 -0.10 -8.87
CA LYS A 70 14.46 -0.05 -8.83
C LYS A 70 15.00 1.35 -9.08
N ALA A 71 14.42 2.05 -10.03
CA ALA A 71 14.80 3.44 -10.33
C ALA A 71 14.28 4.42 -9.27
N ALA A 72 13.03 4.22 -8.80
CA ALA A 72 12.37 5.14 -7.87
C ALA A 72 12.90 5.02 -6.43
N LEU A 73 13.41 3.84 -6.02
CA LEU A 73 13.74 3.55 -4.62
C LEU A 73 15.23 3.20 -4.42
N PRO A 74 16.17 4.13 -4.65
CA PRO A 74 17.61 3.83 -4.54
C PRO A 74 18.03 3.40 -3.12
N LYS A 75 17.36 3.90 -2.08
CA LYS A 75 17.61 3.47 -0.70
C LYS A 75 17.18 2.02 -0.45
N LEU A 76 16.10 1.55 -1.08
CA LEU A 76 15.70 0.15 -1.05
C LEU A 76 16.77 -0.73 -1.71
N ASN A 77 17.30 -0.31 -2.85
CA ASN A 77 18.36 -1.04 -3.54
C ASN A 77 19.61 -1.17 -2.66
N ALA A 78 20.03 -0.07 -2.03
CA ALA A 78 21.14 -0.08 -1.08
C ALA A 78 20.88 -1.04 0.09
N PHE A 79 19.68 -1.00 0.68
CA PHE A 79 19.27 -1.91 1.74
C PHE A 79 19.34 -3.38 1.30
N LYS A 80 18.76 -3.70 0.13
CA LYS A 80 18.79 -5.07 -0.44
C LYS A 80 20.21 -5.52 -0.75
N SER A 81 21.06 -4.65 -1.29
CA SER A 81 22.47 -4.96 -1.55
C SER A 81 23.24 -5.29 -0.28
N THR A 82 22.97 -4.56 0.81
CA THR A 82 23.61 -4.76 2.11
C THR A 82 23.12 -6.01 2.84
N TRP A 83 21.81 -6.29 2.79
CA TRP A 83 21.19 -7.30 3.64
C TRP A 83 20.64 -8.51 2.90
N GLY A 84 20.48 -8.43 1.57
CA GLY A 84 19.89 -9.49 0.76
C GLY A 84 20.62 -10.84 0.81
N HIS A 85 21.90 -10.84 1.11
CA HIS A 85 22.71 -12.06 1.26
C HIS A 85 22.69 -12.64 2.70
N VAL A 86 22.10 -11.93 3.66
CA VAL A 86 22.06 -12.36 5.07
C VAL A 86 20.85 -13.26 5.29
N PRO A 87 21.01 -14.55 5.62
CA PRO A 87 19.92 -15.51 5.78
C PRO A 87 18.85 -15.03 6.76
N LYS A 88 19.27 -14.50 7.92
CA LYS A 88 18.36 -13.97 8.94
C LYS A 88 17.50 -12.81 8.45
N ALA A 89 18.03 -11.94 7.60
CA ALA A 89 17.28 -10.82 7.02
C ALA A 89 16.25 -11.28 5.97
N ASN A 90 16.43 -12.48 5.40
CA ASN A 90 15.51 -13.15 4.48
C ASN A 90 14.59 -14.16 5.18
N GLY A 91 14.38 -14.02 6.48
CA GLY A 91 13.45 -14.85 7.24
C GLY A 91 13.98 -16.23 7.65
N ASP A 92 15.29 -16.49 7.47
CA ASP A 92 15.88 -17.70 8.01
C ASP A 92 16.12 -17.56 9.53
N ILE A 93 15.41 -18.37 10.28
CA ILE A 93 15.44 -18.37 11.75
C ILE A 93 15.93 -19.70 12.32
N THR A 94 16.56 -20.55 11.51
CA THR A 94 17.01 -21.89 11.92
C THR A 94 17.92 -21.86 13.15
N ASN A 95 18.73 -20.81 13.30
CA ASN A 95 19.66 -20.63 14.42
C ASN A 95 19.09 -19.76 15.56
N GLU A 96 17.76 -19.57 15.63
CA GLU A 96 17.10 -18.75 16.66
C GLU A 96 16.21 -19.62 17.58
N PRO A 97 16.77 -20.31 18.58
CA PRO A 97 16.03 -21.29 19.41
C PRO A 97 14.76 -20.72 20.05
N GLN A 98 14.79 -19.45 20.47
CA GLN A 98 13.64 -18.79 21.10
C GLN A 98 12.42 -18.62 20.16
N ARG A 99 12.63 -18.66 18.86
CA ARG A 99 11.57 -18.55 17.85
C ARG A 99 10.94 -19.90 17.51
N HIS A 100 11.63 -21.01 17.81
CA HIS A 100 11.13 -22.38 17.60
C HIS A 100 9.97 -22.75 18.52
N THR A 101 9.75 -22.04 19.62
CA THR A 101 8.64 -22.27 20.55
C THR A 101 7.30 -21.74 20.04
N ARG A 102 7.28 -20.94 18.99
CA ARG A 102 6.04 -20.37 18.43
C ARG A 102 5.48 -21.30 17.35
N LYS A 103 4.18 -21.60 17.41
CA LYS A 103 3.46 -22.43 16.42
C LYS A 103 3.59 -21.94 14.96
N ASP A 104 3.96 -20.66 14.77
CA ASP A 104 4.08 -20.04 13.47
C ASP A 104 5.53 -19.69 13.06
N TRP A 105 6.53 -20.21 13.78
CA TRP A 105 7.94 -19.98 13.47
C TRP A 105 8.31 -20.44 12.04
N MET A 106 7.65 -21.48 11.55
CA MET A 106 7.79 -21.99 10.18
C MET A 106 7.38 -20.96 9.10
N LYS A 107 6.62 -19.94 9.45
CA LYS A 107 6.19 -18.90 8.52
C LYS A 107 7.31 -17.88 8.29
N LYS A 108 8.33 -18.28 7.54
CA LYS A 108 9.54 -17.48 7.24
C LYS A 108 9.22 -16.04 6.81
N PHE A 109 8.13 -15.82 6.08
CA PHE A 109 7.75 -14.47 5.60
C PHE A 109 7.58 -13.45 6.74
N LYS A 110 7.23 -13.87 7.96
CA LYS A 110 7.07 -12.95 9.10
C LYS A 110 8.38 -12.34 9.58
N TRP A 111 9.49 -12.92 9.17
CA TRP A 111 10.84 -12.53 9.60
C TRP A 111 11.67 -11.98 8.43
N ASP A 112 11.07 -11.89 7.25
CA ASP A 112 11.72 -11.47 6.02
C ASP A 112 11.74 -9.94 5.92
N ALA A 113 12.78 -9.35 6.51
CA ALA A 113 12.99 -7.90 6.49
C ALA A 113 13.25 -7.39 5.06
N VAL A 114 13.95 -8.16 4.24
CA VAL A 114 14.27 -7.80 2.84
C VAL A 114 12.99 -7.69 2.01
N ARG A 115 12.07 -8.63 2.20
CA ARG A 115 10.76 -8.59 1.54
C ARG A 115 9.91 -7.41 2.03
N PHE A 116 9.81 -7.22 3.35
CA PHE A 116 9.00 -6.14 3.92
C PHE A 116 9.56 -4.75 3.66
N ALA A 117 10.87 -4.63 3.41
CA ALA A 117 11.49 -3.38 3.00
C ALA A 117 10.82 -2.77 1.76
N ASN A 118 10.34 -3.57 0.80
CA ASN A 118 9.62 -3.07 -0.38
C ASN A 118 8.45 -2.18 0.03
N LYS A 119 7.60 -2.65 0.95
CA LYS A 119 6.47 -1.89 1.46
C LYS A 119 6.93 -0.61 2.16
N THR A 120 7.90 -0.73 3.07
CA THR A 120 8.38 0.39 3.88
C THR A 120 8.94 1.52 3.02
N TYR A 121 9.80 1.20 2.07
CA TYR A 121 10.41 2.21 1.20
C TYR A 121 9.43 2.79 0.19
N ALA A 122 8.50 1.98 -0.35
CA ALA A 122 7.44 2.46 -1.24
C ALA A 122 6.51 3.45 -0.52
N VAL A 123 6.08 3.13 0.71
CA VAL A 123 5.26 4.04 1.52
C VAL A 123 6.02 5.32 1.85
N TYR A 124 7.30 5.21 2.24
CA TYR A 124 8.12 6.39 2.55
C TYR A 124 8.25 7.34 1.36
N ASP A 125 8.54 6.83 0.16
CA ASP A 125 8.64 7.64 -1.05
C ASP A 125 7.27 8.22 -1.45
N ALA A 126 6.21 7.41 -1.37
CA ALA A 126 4.85 7.85 -1.70
C ALA A 126 4.37 8.98 -0.78
N VAL A 127 4.69 8.95 0.52
CA VAL A 127 4.38 10.04 1.45
C VAL A 127 5.05 11.35 1.02
N GLN A 128 6.30 11.30 0.51
CA GLN A 128 7.00 12.49 0.02
C GLN A 128 6.37 13.07 -1.25
N ARG A 129 5.71 12.22 -2.05
CA ARG A 129 4.99 12.61 -3.29
C ARG A 129 3.54 13.03 -3.04
N SER A 130 2.96 12.59 -1.93
CA SER A 130 1.56 12.86 -1.58
C SER A 130 1.43 14.25 -0.96
N LYS A 131 0.31 14.94 -1.22
CA LYS A 131 0.06 16.26 -0.60
C LYS A 131 -0.53 16.13 0.80
N ASP A 132 -1.59 15.30 0.94
CA ASP A 132 -2.33 15.19 2.21
C ASP A 132 -2.29 13.76 2.74
N TRP A 133 -2.98 12.82 2.10
CA TRP A 133 -3.08 11.45 2.58
C TRP A 133 -2.41 10.44 1.65
N CYS A 134 -1.57 9.60 2.23
CA CYS A 134 -1.01 8.42 1.60
C CYS A 134 -1.64 7.17 2.22
N VAL A 135 -2.31 6.35 1.40
CA VAL A 135 -3.05 5.16 1.84
C VAL A 135 -2.37 3.92 1.29
N TRP A 136 -1.84 3.07 2.17
CA TRP A 136 -1.32 1.77 1.75
C TRP A 136 -2.47 0.80 1.42
N MET A 137 -2.40 0.17 0.25
CA MET A 137 -3.28 -0.92 -0.15
C MET A 137 -2.44 -2.12 -0.58
N ASP A 138 -2.64 -3.27 0.08
CA ASP A 138 -1.92 -4.49 -0.30
C ASP A 138 -2.29 -4.91 -1.73
N ALA A 139 -1.31 -5.36 -2.50
CA ALA A 139 -1.50 -5.67 -3.93
C ALA A 139 -2.42 -6.86 -4.21
N ASP A 140 -2.69 -7.70 -3.21
CA ASP A 140 -3.65 -8.81 -3.29
C ASP A 140 -5.08 -8.39 -2.95
N THR A 141 -5.29 -7.12 -2.60
CA THR A 141 -6.62 -6.51 -2.46
C THR A 141 -7.22 -6.24 -3.85
N TYR A 142 -8.53 -6.46 -4.00
CA TYR A 142 -9.24 -5.96 -5.15
C TYR A 142 -10.55 -5.27 -4.75
N VAL A 143 -10.91 -4.23 -5.49
CA VAL A 143 -12.09 -3.41 -5.21
C VAL A 143 -13.27 -3.98 -5.97
N HIS A 144 -14.24 -4.56 -5.27
CA HIS A 144 -15.38 -5.27 -5.86
C HIS A 144 -16.64 -4.41 -6.06
N SER A 145 -16.66 -3.19 -5.51
CA SER A 145 -17.78 -2.26 -5.61
C SER A 145 -17.29 -0.83 -5.72
N GLN A 146 -18.14 0.07 -6.22
CA GLN A 146 -17.83 1.49 -6.34
C GLN A 146 -17.55 2.09 -4.96
N TRP A 147 -16.45 2.83 -4.87
CA TRP A 147 -16.06 3.66 -3.73
C TRP A 147 -15.91 5.10 -4.18
N THR A 148 -16.74 5.94 -3.61
CA THR A 148 -16.70 7.38 -3.89
C THR A 148 -15.53 8.05 -3.16
N TYR A 149 -15.20 9.25 -3.58
CA TYR A 149 -14.24 10.08 -2.84
C TYR A 149 -14.71 10.34 -1.40
N GLU A 150 -16.01 10.54 -1.22
CA GLU A 150 -16.63 10.82 0.06
C GLU A 150 -16.51 9.61 1.02
N ASP A 151 -16.66 8.39 0.51
CA ASP A 151 -16.45 7.15 1.28
C ASP A 151 -15.00 7.06 1.79
N PHE A 152 -14.02 7.36 0.93
CA PHE A 152 -12.62 7.40 1.31
C PHE A 152 -12.34 8.52 2.33
N ALA A 153 -12.77 9.73 2.04
CA ALA A 153 -12.53 10.90 2.88
C ALA A 153 -13.13 10.74 4.29
N ALA A 154 -14.25 10.03 4.40
CA ALA A 154 -14.89 9.74 5.68
C ALA A 154 -14.04 8.84 6.59
N GLN A 155 -13.12 8.03 6.02
CA GLN A 155 -12.19 7.18 6.78
C GLN A 155 -10.94 7.94 7.27
N LEU A 156 -10.74 9.18 6.81
CA LEU A 156 -9.53 9.96 7.04
C LEU A 156 -9.82 11.12 8.00
N PRO A 157 -9.54 10.98 9.31
CA PRO A 157 -9.86 11.99 10.30
C PRO A 157 -9.00 13.25 10.13
N ASP A 158 -9.57 14.42 10.46
CA ASP A 158 -8.89 15.71 10.31
C ASP A 158 -7.86 15.97 11.44
N ASN A 159 -7.99 15.29 12.56
CA ASN A 159 -7.20 15.48 13.77
C ASN A 159 -6.17 14.38 14.04
N SER A 160 -5.85 13.57 13.04
CA SER A 160 -4.90 12.47 13.18
C SER A 160 -3.93 12.45 12.00
N TRP A 161 -2.66 12.14 12.27
CA TRP A 161 -1.62 11.96 11.25
C TRP A 161 -1.54 10.53 10.71
N ILE A 162 -2.20 9.57 11.39
CA ILE A 162 -2.30 8.18 10.98
C ILE A 162 -3.68 7.63 11.33
N THR A 163 -4.21 6.82 10.44
CA THR A 163 -5.44 6.08 10.69
C THR A 163 -5.34 4.67 10.12
N TYR A 164 -6.19 3.79 10.61
CA TYR A 164 -6.29 2.42 10.17
C TYR A 164 -7.72 2.17 9.66
N VAL A 165 -7.82 1.78 8.39
CA VAL A 165 -9.09 1.34 7.81
C VAL A 165 -9.31 -0.11 8.22
N GLY A 166 -9.90 -0.30 9.40
CA GLY A 166 -10.15 -1.61 9.99
C GLY A 166 -11.27 -2.38 9.31
N ARG A 167 -11.34 -3.67 9.61
CA ARG A 167 -12.51 -4.49 9.23
C ARG A 167 -13.71 -4.05 10.05
N GLY A 168 -14.87 -3.88 9.42
CA GLY A 168 -16.12 -3.61 10.12
C GLY A 168 -16.46 -4.73 11.12
N LYS A 169 -17.23 -4.41 12.17
CA LYS A 169 -17.60 -5.33 13.26
C LYS A 169 -18.36 -6.60 12.82
N GLY A 170 -18.45 -6.93 11.53
CA GLY A 170 -19.16 -8.11 11.01
C GLY A 170 -18.28 -9.19 10.38
N SER A 171 -16.95 -9.04 10.37
CA SER A 171 -16.06 -9.99 9.68
C SER A 171 -15.25 -10.90 10.63
N GLN A 172 -15.81 -11.22 11.79
CA GLN A 172 -15.29 -12.32 12.61
C GLN A 172 -16.07 -13.59 12.23
N THR A 173 -15.62 -14.26 11.19
CA THR A 173 -15.89 -15.67 10.92
C THR A 173 -14.59 -16.38 10.68
#